data_e6e042a411cb3e5e80975e746a99a1f5
#
_entry.id   e6e042a411cb3e5e80975e746a99a1f5
#
_cell.length_a   1.000
_cell.length_b   1.000
_cell.length_c   1.000
_cell.angle_alpha   90.00
_cell.angle_beta   90.00
_cell.angle_gamma   90.00
#
_symmetry.space_group_name_H-M   'P 1'
#
loop_
_entity.id
_entity.type
_entity.pdbx_description
1 polymer ?
#
loop_
_entity_poly.entity_id
_entity_poly.type
_entity_poly.pdbx_seq_one_letter_code
_entity_poly.pdbx_strand_id
1 'polypeptide(L)'
;WKSNGAVEAPGEIKMNDDVVVSVLCTAYNHEKYIRSALDGFVNQKTNFRYEVLINDDASTDHTAAIIAEYEAKYPDIIKPVYQKENQYSKGVYIFQTILFPLAKGKYIAVCEGDDYWCDENKLQKQVDFLESHEGYSACVHNTRLMDCRTGGSWPMYKRSKDQDLTFKEVVNYSAACFHTSSIMCARELFIVPDTLTAEGFGDYPRAVYLRLNGKIHYLKDIMSVYRMFTAGSWTSRHQNNSSKERRIYCQKDRTNFSAKFYRYCCDHCAAPEYQKAARDVANRDQLQLAILQQGGRCLLHGPQLGIFMGLSLEKKIHV
;
A
#
# COMPACT_ATOMS: atom_id res chain seq x y z
N TRP A 1 -27.55 -20.68 -53.14
CA TRP A 1 -26.34 -20.27 -53.86
C TRP A 1 -25.40 -19.59 -52.87
N LYS A 2 -24.27 -20.23 -52.68
CA LYS A 2 -23.03 -19.88 -52.00
C LYS A 2 -22.82 -18.39 -51.62
N SER A 3 -22.50 -18.12 -50.36
CA SER A 3 -21.42 -17.20 -50.04
C SER A 3 -20.71 -17.71 -48.76
N ASN A 4 -19.46 -18.09 -48.93
CA ASN A 4 -18.49 -18.40 -47.89
C ASN A 4 -18.28 -17.16 -47.05
N GLY A 5 -18.71 -17.16 -45.80
CA GLY A 5 -18.23 -16.25 -44.80
C GLY A 5 -16.91 -16.79 -44.25
N ALA A 6 -15.79 -16.24 -44.67
CA ALA A 6 -14.51 -16.47 -44.03
C ALA A 6 -14.63 -15.94 -42.60
N VAL A 7 -14.39 -16.81 -41.62
CA VAL A 7 -14.16 -16.42 -40.22
C VAL A 7 -12.83 -15.68 -40.22
N GLU A 8 -12.87 -14.37 -40.04
CA GLU A 8 -11.65 -13.58 -39.80
C GLU A 8 -10.94 -14.17 -38.59
N ALA A 9 -9.67 -14.49 -38.77
CA ALA A 9 -8.78 -14.83 -37.65
C ALA A 9 -8.79 -13.69 -36.63
N PRO A 10 -8.73 -13.98 -35.33
CA PRO A 10 -8.64 -12.93 -34.31
C PRO A 10 -7.43 -12.08 -34.64
N GLY A 11 -7.66 -10.78 -34.87
CA GLY A 11 -6.62 -9.81 -35.19
C GLY A 11 -5.52 -9.86 -34.15
N GLU A 12 -4.27 -9.85 -34.57
CA GLU A 12 -3.10 -9.61 -33.73
C GLU A 12 -3.37 -8.36 -32.89
N ILE A 13 -3.48 -8.53 -31.58
CA ILE A 13 -3.54 -7.44 -30.64
C ILE A 13 -2.20 -6.70 -30.79
N LYS A 14 -2.20 -5.55 -31.48
CA LYS A 14 -1.04 -4.66 -31.50
C LYS A 14 -0.77 -4.31 -30.06
N MET A 15 0.32 -4.85 -29.50
CA MET A 15 0.84 -4.42 -28.20
C MET A 15 1.09 -2.92 -28.30
N ASN A 16 0.39 -2.15 -27.48
CA ASN A 16 0.67 -0.73 -27.36
C ASN A 16 2.12 -0.60 -26.85
N ASP A 17 2.96 0.16 -27.54
CA ASP A 17 4.37 0.33 -27.16
C ASP A 17 4.55 1.04 -25.81
N ASP A 18 3.48 1.59 -25.27
CA ASP A 18 3.49 2.30 -24.00
C ASP A 18 3.47 1.34 -22.80
N VAL A 19 4.24 1.68 -21.79
CA VAL A 19 4.24 0.99 -20.49
C VAL A 19 2.89 1.24 -19.79
N VAL A 20 2.16 0.18 -19.47
CA VAL A 20 0.86 0.28 -18.77
C VAL A 20 1.04 0.29 -17.25
N VAL A 21 1.97 -0.50 -16.71
CA VAL A 21 2.22 -0.58 -15.27
C VAL A 21 3.69 -0.33 -14.98
N SER A 22 3.97 0.58 -14.03
CA SER A 22 5.27 0.68 -13.38
C SER A 22 5.18 0.05 -11.99
N VAL A 23 5.98 -0.99 -11.78
CA VAL A 23 6.16 -1.62 -10.47
C VAL A 23 7.26 -0.89 -9.72
N LEU A 24 6.99 -0.43 -8.52
CA LEU A 24 7.99 0.23 -7.67
C LEU A 24 8.43 -0.73 -6.55
N CYS A 25 9.72 -0.97 -6.46
CA CYS A 25 10.33 -1.87 -5.46
C CYS A 25 11.47 -1.18 -4.74
N THR A 26 11.53 -1.31 -3.42
CA THR A 26 12.66 -0.85 -2.60
C THR A 26 13.38 -2.05 -2.00
N ALA A 27 14.70 -2.00 -2.00
CA ALA A 27 15.54 -3.06 -1.43
C ALA A 27 16.69 -2.46 -0.59
N TYR A 28 16.95 -3.06 0.56
CA TYR A 28 18.12 -2.78 1.38
C TYR A 28 18.48 -3.99 2.23
N ASN A 29 19.63 -4.65 1.91
CA ASN A 29 20.09 -5.86 2.56
C ASN A 29 19.05 -7.00 2.53
N HIS A 30 18.51 -7.25 1.34
CA HIS A 30 17.49 -8.27 1.08
C HIS A 30 18.04 -9.49 0.31
N GLU A 31 19.34 -9.82 0.40
CA GLU A 31 19.95 -10.95 -0.36
C GLU A 31 19.19 -12.27 -0.21
N LYS A 32 18.59 -12.53 0.95
CA LYS A 32 17.81 -13.75 1.24
C LYS A 32 16.41 -13.77 0.61
N TYR A 33 15.90 -12.61 0.21
CA TYR A 33 14.49 -12.43 -0.16
C TYR A 33 14.29 -11.93 -1.58
N ILE A 34 15.18 -11.08 -2.07
CA ILE A 34 15.02 -10.31 -3.30
C ILE A 34 14.80 -11.18 -4.54
N ARG A 35 15.38 -12.40 -4.61
CA ARG A 35 15.15 -13.32 -5.72
C ARG A 35 13.67 -13.69 -5.86
N SER A 36 12.98 -13.96 -4.76
CA SER A 36 11.54 -14.26 -4.80
C SER A 36 10.70 -13.07 -5.29
N ALA A 37 11.08 -11.84 -4.94
CA ALA A 37 10.42 -10.64 -5.44
C ALA A 37 10.65 -10.50 -6.95
N LEU A 38 11.90 -10.60 -7.40
CA LEU A 38 12.29 -10.50 -8.81
C LEU A 38 11.62 -11.60 -9.66
N ASP A 39 11.59 -12.86 -9.18
CA ASP A 39 10.87 -13.95 -9.84
C ASP A 39 9.36 -13.63 -9.96
N GLY A 40 8.75 -13.13 -8.88
CA GLY A 40 7.35 -12.72 -8.91
C GLY A 40 7.06 -11.61 -9.90
N PHE A 41 8.03 -10.72 -10.17
CA PHE A 41 7.89 -9.66 -11.15
C PHE A 41 8.07 -10.12 -12.58
N VAL A 42 9.16 -10.87 -12.88
CA VAL A 42 9.47 -11.25 -14.27
C VAL A 42 8.59 -12.37 -14.82
N ASN A 43 7.92 -13.12 -13.93
CA ASN A 43 7.00 -14.18 -14.31
C ASN A 43 5.55 -13.69 -14.51
N GLN A 44 5.27 -12.38 -14.43
CA GLN A 44 3.94 -11.86 -14.69
C GLN A 44 3.52 -12.09 -16.14
N LYS A 45 2.34 -12.64 -16.31
CA LYS A 45 1.71 -12.89 -17.63
C LYS A 45 0.75 -11.75 -17.96
N THR A 46 1.12 -10.91 -18.92
CA THR A 46 0.35 -9.73 -19.32
C THR A 46 0.25 -9.63 -20.82
N ASN A 47 -0.84 -9.07 -21.31
CA ASN A 47 -1.00 -8.69 -22.71
C ASN A 47 -0.60 -7.21 -22.97
N PHE A 48 0.10 -6.59 -22.02
CA PHE A 48 0.63 -5.23 -22.07
C PHE A 48 2.06 -5.19 -21.55
N ARG A 49 2.76 -4.08 -21.82
CA ARG A 49 4.11 -3.84 -21.32
C ARG A 49 4.07 -3.27 -19.90
N TYR A 50 4.97 -3.75 -19.07
CA TYR A 50 5.23 -3.20 -17.74
C TYR A 50 6.73 -3.07 -17.50
N GLU A 51 7.09 -2.24 -16.54
CA GLU A 51 8.45 -2.06 -16.07
C GLU A 51 8.53 -2.25 -14.55
N VAL A 52 9.70 -2.59 -14.04
CA VAL A 52 9.98 -2.76 -12.62
C VAL A 52 11.14 -1.86 -12.24
N LEU A 53 10.83 -0.78 -11.55
CA LEU A 53 11.80 0.19 -11.04
C LEU A 53 12.23 -0.26 -9.64
N ILE A 54 13.48 -0.64 -9.48
CA ILE A 54 14.01 -1.17 -8.21
C ILE A 54 15.07 -0.23 -7.68
N ASN A 55 14.87 0.32 -6.47
CA ASN A 55 15.89 1.07 -5.76
C ASN A 55 16.66 0.13 -4.82
N ASP A 56 17.92 -0.08 -5.09
CA ASP A 56 18.86 -0.64 -4.10
C ASP A 56 19.43 0.52 -3.28
N ASP A 57 19.08 0.56 -2.01
CA ASP A 57 19.40 1.69 -1.12
C ASP A 57 20.79 1.56 -0.47
N ALA A 58 21.81 1.32 -1.31
CA ALA A 58 23.18 1.09 -0.92
C ALA A 58 23.35 -0.16 -0.01
N SER A 59 22.82 -1.30 -0.48
CA SER A 59 22.99 -2.59 0.23
C SER A 59 24.44 -2.96 0.39
N THR A 60 24.77 -3.57 1.52
CA THR A 60 26.11 -4.04 1.87
C THR A 60 26.28 -5.57 1.75
N ASP A 61 25.19 -6.27 1.42
CA ASP A 61 25.14 -7.70 1.13
C ASP A 61 25.08 -7.95 -0.40
N HIS A 62 24.69 -9.14 -0.83
CA HIS A 62 24.61 -9.49 -2.24
C HIS A 62 23.34 -8.98 -2.96
N THR A 63 22.51 -8.12 -2.34
CA THR A 63 21.26 -7.63 -2.93
C THR A 63 21.49 -6.97 -4.29
N ALA A 64 22.42 -6.02 -4.38
CA ALA A 64 22.73 -5.32 -5.63
C ALA A 64 23.23 -6.26 -6.73
N ALA A 65 24.08 -7.24 -6.39
CA ALA A 65 24.57 -8.23 -7.34
C ALA A 65 23.45 -9.11 -7.90
N ILE A 66 22.50 -9.53 -7.06
CA ILE A 66 21.33 -10.29 -7.48
C ILE A 66 20.42 -9.47 -8.40
N ILE A 67 20.21 -8.20 -8.09
CA ILE A 67 19.41 -7.30 -8.95
C ILE A 67 20.08 -7.16 -10.33
N ALA A 68 21.41 -7.00 -10.37
CA ALA A 68 22.17 -6.90 -11.63
C ALA A 68 22.10 -8.18 -12.49
N GLU A 69 22.04 -9.38 -11.89
CA GLU A 69 21.79 -10.62 -12.62
C GLU A 69 20.43 -10.59 -13.35
N TYR A 70 19.38 -10.09 -12.69
CA TYR A 70 18.05 -9.99 -13.29
C TYR A 70 17.95 -8.85 -14.31
N GLU A 71 18.62 -7.72 -14.09
CA GLU A 71 18.76 -6.65 -15.09
C GLU A 71 19.37 -7.18 -16.38
N ALA A 72 20.48 -7.91 -16.29
CA ALA A 72 21.14 -8.49 -17.45
C ALA A 72 20.28 -9.51 -18.19
N LYS A 73 19.44 -10.29 -17.46
CA LYS A 73 18.56 -11.31 -18.03
C LYS A 73 17.25 -10.75 -18.59
N TYR A 74 16.72 -9.69 -17.97
CA TYR A 74 15.43 -9.08 -18.28
C TYR A 74 15.52 -7.56 -18.44
N PRO A 75 16.38 -7.06 -19.38
CA PRO A 75 16.69 -5.62 -19.48
C PRO A 75 15.49 -4.77 -19.90
N ASP A 76 14.48 -5.38 -20.53
CA ASP A 76 13.25 -4.67 -20.90
C ASP A 76 12.31 -4.45 -19.72
N ILE A 77 12.39 -5.28 -18.68
CA ILE A 77 11.50 -5.24 -17.51
C ILE A 77 12.21 -4.60 -16.32
N ILE A 78 13.40 -5.06 -15.95
CA ILE A 78 14.10 -4.67 -14.73
C ILE A 78 14.91 -3.40 -14.96
N LYS A 79 14.61 -2.34 -14.20
CA LYS A 79 15.20 -1.01 -14.28
C LYS A 79 15.72 -0.60 -12.90
N PRO A 80 16.94 -0.97 -12.52
CA PRO A 80 17.46 -0.68 -11.19
C PRO A 80 17.97 0.75 -11.06
N VAL A 81 17.90 1.26 -9.83
CA VAL A 81 18.53 2.49 -9.36
C VAL A 81 19.43 2.13 -8.19
N TYR A 82 20.74 2.18 -8.38
CA TYR A 82 21.71 1.87 -7.34
C TYR A 82 22.13 3.14 -6.60
N GLN A 83 21.84 3.20 -5.30
CA GLN A 83 22.26 4.33 -4.47
C GLN A 83 23.71 4.17 -4.02
N LYS A 84 24.43 5.29 -3.88
CA LYS A 84 25.79 5.30 -3.32
C LYS A 84 25.81 5.30 -1.80
N GLU A 85 24.72 5.72 -1.18
CA GLU A 85 24.53 5.84 0.27
C GLU A 85 23.05 5.63 0.59
N ASN A 86 22.76 5.16 1.80
CA ASN A 86 21.41 4.84 2.24
C ASN A 86 20.55 6.11 2.35
N GLN A 87 19.59 6.27 1.44
CA GLN A 87 18.70 7.43 1.35
C GLN A 87 17.60 7.36 2.40
N TYR A 88 17.10 6.16 2.69
CA TYR A 88 16.05 5.97 3.71
C TYR A 88 16.52 6.47 5.08
N SER A 89 17.76 6.23 5.46
CA SER A 89 18.33 6.70 6.73
C SER A 89 18.43 8.22 6.83
N LYS A 90 18.40 8.91 5.69
CA LYS A 90 18.37 10.38 5.59
C LYS A 90 16.94 10.96 5.56
N GLY A 91 15.92 10.12 5.72
CA GLY A 91 14.53 10.53 5.69
C GLY A 91 13.95 10.70 4.29
N VAL A 92 14.62 10.18 3.23
CA VAL A 92 14.11 10.27 1.86
C VAL A 92 13.00 9.23 1.65
N TYR A 93 11.85 9.67 1.15
CA TYR A 93 10.75 8.79 0.75
C TYR A 93 11.02 8.18 -0.63
N ILE A 94 11.70 7.03 -0.67
CA ILE A 94 12.24 6.41 -1.88
C ILE A 94 11.19 6.23 -2.98
N PHE A 95 10.03 5.69 -2.66
CA PHE A 95 8.94 5.51 -3.65
C PHE A 95 8.54 6.82 -4.31
N GLN A 96 8.42 7.89 -3.54
CA GLN A 96 7.88 9.16 -3.99
C GLN A 96 8.95 10.03 -4.66
N THR A 97 10.16 10.05 -4.09
CA THR A 97 11.22 10.97 -4.49
C THR A 97 12.13 10.40 -5.57
N ILE A 98 12.35 9.07 -5.55
CA ILE A 98 13.32 8.41 -6.45
C ILE A 98 12.62 7.62 -7.54
N LEU A 99 11.70 6.71 -7.18
CA LEU A 99 11.13 5.76 -8.14
C LEU A 99 9.97 6.35 -8.95
N PHE A 100 9.04 7.07 -8.30
CA PHE A 100 7.88 7.61 -8.99
C PHE A 100 8.22 8.58 -10.14
N PRO A 101 9.21 9.48 -10.05
CA PRO A 101 9.59 10.34 -11.18
C PRO A 101 10.08 9.57 -12.42
N LEU A 102 10.56 8.34 -12.25
CA LEU A 102 11.01 7.46 -13.33
C LEU A 102 9.88 6.62 -13.93
N ALA A 103 8.76 6.48 -13.21
CA ALA A 103 7.64 5.65 -13.62
C ALA A 103 6.94 6.20 -14.86
N LYS A 104 6.68 5.32 -15.85
CA LYS A 104 6.03 5.65 -17.13
C LYS A 104 4.61 5.10 -17.23
N GLY A 105 4.28 4.10 -16.40
CA GLY A 105 3.01 3.39 -16.46
C GLY A 105 1.81 4.27 -16.13
N LYS A 106 0.67 3.98 -16.75
CA LYS A 106 -0.64 4.52 -16.40
C LYS A 106 -1.02 4.16 -14.96
N TYR A 107 -0.58 2.97 -14.52
CA TYR A 107 -0.81 2.45 -13.17
C TYR A 107 0.51 2.25 -12.44
N ILE A 108 0.46 2.42 -11.13
CA ILE A 108 1.56 2.12 -10.21
C ILE A 108 1.17 0.91 -9.36
N ALA A 109 2.05 -0.10 -9.34
CA ALA A 109 2.00 -1.21 -8.41
C ALA A 109 3.21 -1.17 -7.48
N VAL A 110 3.09 -1.69 -6.26
CA VAL A 110 4.17 -1.64 -5.26
C VAL A 110 4.44 -3.03 -4.70
N CYS A 111 5.70 -3.34 -4.49
CA CYS A 111 6.13 -4.50 -3.68
C CYS A 111 7.53 -4.27 -3.16
N GLU A 112 7.75 -4.41 -1.87
CA GLU A 112 9.06 -4.30 -1.25
C GLU A 112 9.90 -5.57 -1.50
N GLY A 113 11.23 -5.44 -1.52
CA GLY A 113 12.14 -6.52 -1.92
C GLY A 113 12.26 -7.68 -0.92
N ASP A 114 11.73 -7.54 0.30
CA ASP A 114 11.59 -8.64 1.27
C ASP A 114 10.25 -9.39 1.17
N ASP A 115 9.30 -8.87 0.33
CA ASP A 115 8.03 -9.50 -0.02
C ASP A 115 8.07 -10.08 -1.45
N TYR A 116 7.00 -10.73 -1.88
CA TYR A 116 6.91 -11.21 -3.26
C TYR A 116 5.47 -11.44 -3.73
N TRP A 117 5.27 -11.39 -5.05
CA TRP A 117 4.04 -11.79 -5.70
C TRP A 117 4.06 -13.29 -6.01
N CYS A 118 2.95 -13.96 -5.70
CA CYS A 118 2.79 -15.42 -5.85
C CYS A 118 1.73 -15.81 -6.89
N ASP A 119 1.12 -14.83 -7.59
CA ASP A 119 0.18 -15.05 -8.70
C ASP A 119 0.76 -14.41 -9.96
N GLU A 120 1.05 -15.22 -10.98
CA GLU A 120 1.60 -14.78 -12.26
C GLU A 120 0.62 -13.92 -13.09
N ASN A 121 -0.65 -13.88 -12.73
CA ASN A 121 -1.69 -13.09 -13.41
C ASN A 121 -2.10 -11.84 -12.60
N LYS A 122 -1.38 -11.50 -11.53
CA LYS A 122 -1.74 -10.38 -10.67
C LYS A 122 -1.90 -9.07 -11.43
N LEU A 123 -0.90 -8.69 -12.22
CA LEU A 123 -0.94 -7.43 -12.98
C LEU A 123 -2.08 -7.42 -13.98
N GLN A 124 -2.29 -8.52 -14.71
CA GLN A 124 -3.37 -8.65 -15.70
C GLN A 124 -4.72 -8.49 -15.02
N LYS A 125 -5.01 -9.23 -13.94
CA LYS A 125 -6.30 -9.18 -13.24
C LYS A 125 -6.61 -7.76 -12.73
N GLN A 126 -5.62 -7.05 -12.20
CA GLN A 126 -5.83 -5.71 -11.66
C GLN A 126 -6.01 -4.67 -12.77
N VAL A 127 -5.26 -4.77 -13.87
CA VAL A 127 -5.43 -3.87 -15.04
C VAL A 127 -6.79 -4.12 -15.69
N ASP A 128 -7.17 -5.37 -15.95
CA ASP A 128 -8.47 -5.71 -16.53
C ASP A 128 -9.62 -5.11 -15.72
N PHE A 129 -9.52 -5.19 -14.40
CA PHE A 129 -10.53 -4.58 -13.53
C PHE A 129 -10.56 -3.05 -13.68
N LEU A 130 -9.40 -2.39 -13.57
CA LEU A 130 -9.33 -0.93 -13.61
C LEU A 130 -9.70 -0.34 -14.98
N GLU A 131 -9.39 -1.04 -16.08
CA GLU A 131 -9.75 -0.60 -17.43
C GLU A 131 -11.23 -0.82 -17.75
N SER A 132 -11.86 -1.82 -17.13
CA SER A 132 -13.27 -2.13 -17.38
C SER A 132 -14.25 -1.44 -16.44
N HIS A 133 -13.78 -0.71 -15.41
CA HIS A 133 -14.62 -0.09 -14.39
C HIS A 133 -14.18 1.36 -14.13
N GLU A 134 -15.03 2.30 -14.50
CA GLU A 134 -14.81 3.72 -14.21
C GLU A 134 -15.05 4.07 -12.72
N GLY A 135 -14.39 5.11 -12.25
CA GLY A 135 -14.58 5.63 -10.88
C GLY A 135 -13.80 4.85 -9.80
N TYR A 136 -12.89 3.97 -10.19
CA TYR A 136 -11.99 3.29 -9.27
C TYR A 136 -10.60 3.96 -9.27
N SER A 137 -10.12 4.27 -8.08
CA SER A 137 -8.78 4.84 -7.83
C SER A 137 -7.71 3.75 -7.69
N ALA A 138 -8.11 2.57 -7.23
CA ALA A 138 -7.21 1.45 -6.99
C ALA A 138 -7.94 0.08 -7.05
N CYS A 139 -7.16 -0.94 -7.37
CA CYS A 139 -7.49 -2.34 -7.18
C CYS A 139 -6.44 -2.99 -6.27
N VAL A 140 -6.89 -3.67 -5.23
CA VAL A 140 -6.07 -4.35 -4.23
C VAL A 140 -6.49 -5.82 -4.11
N HIS A 141 -5.70 -6.64 -3.42
CA HIS A 141 -6.03 -8.06 -3.26
C HIS A 141 -5.64 -8.59 -1.88
N ASN A 142 -5.99 -9.85 -1.60
CA ASN A 142 -5.57 -10.51 -0.38
C ASN A 142 -4.07 -10.84 -0.41
N THR A 143 -3.49 -10.85 0.76
CA THR A 143 -2.07 -11.14 0.98
C THR A 143 -1.94 -12.30 1.96
N ARG A 144 -0.96 -13.15 1.77
CA ARG A 144 -0.57 -14.18 2.72
C ARG A 144 0.45 -13.61 3.70
N LEU A 145 0.19 -13.74 4.97
CA LEU A 145 1.19 -13.48 6.02
C LEU A 145 2.08 -14.71 6.18
N MET A 146 3.37 -14.52 6.30
CA MET A 146 4.37 -15.56 6.58
C MET A 146 5.23 -15.13 7.76
N ASP A 147 5.19 -15.84 8.85
CA ASP A 147 6.09 -15.61 9.99
C ASP A 147 7.44 -16.30 9.74
N CYS A 148 8.47 -15.51 9.43
CA CYS A 148 9.80 -16.02 9.11
C CYS A 148 10.52 -16.70 10.28
N ARG A 149 10.03 -16.56 11.52
CA ARG A 149 10.59 -17.22 12.72
C ARG A 149 10.07 -18.63 12.90
N THR A 150 8.79 -18.86 12.54
CA THR A 150 8.09 -20.13 12.79
C THR A 150 7.78 -20.91 11.52
N GLY A 151 7.84 -20.24 10.35
CA GLY A 151 7.39 -20.81 9.07
C GLY A 151 5.86 -20.86 8.93
N GLY A 152 5.10 -20.40 9.94
CA GLY A 152 3.64 -20.34 9.89
C GLY A 152 3.16 -19.36 8.83
N SER A 153 2.04 -19.70 8.15
CA SER A 153 1.47 -18.81 7.16
C SER A 153 -0.05 -18.90 7.11
N TRP A 154 -0.71 -17.72 6.91
CA TRP A 154 -2.17 -17.60 6.87
C TRP A 154 -2.61 -16.41 6.02
N PRO A 155 -3.86 -16.42 5.50
CA PRO A 155 -4.41 -15.25 4.82
C PRO A 155 -4.48 -14.04 5.75
N MET A 156 -4.08 -12.85 5.25
CA MET A 156 -4.16 -11.61 6.02
C MET A 156 -5.62 -11.22 6.29
N TYR A 157 -6.50 -11.45 5.32
CA TYR A 157 -7.92 -11.10 5.43
C TYR A 157 -8.81 -12.31 5.20
N LYS A 158 -9.84 -12.42 6.03
CA LYS A 158 -10.88 -13.48 5.91
C LYS A 158 -12.05 -13.01 5.03
N ARG A 159 -11.75 -12.53 3.83
CA ARG A 159 -12.75 -12.11 2.85
C ARG A 159 -12.93 -13.20 1.79
N SER A 160 -14.18 -13.68 1.62
CA SER A 160 -14.49 -14.83 0.76
C SER A 160 -14.93 -14.45 -0.66
N LYS A 161 -15.11 -13.15 -0.94
CA LYS A 161 -15.55 -12.63 -2.24
C LYS A 161 -14.87 -11.33 -2.59
N ASP A 162 -14.86 -11.02 -3.86
CA ASP A 162 -14.46 -9.72 -4.39
C ASP A 162 -15.49 -8.68 -3.98
N GLN A 163 -15.05 -7.50 -3.60
CA GLN A 163 -15.94 -6.44 -3.10
C GLN A 163 -15.26 -5.07 -3.09
N ASP A 164 -16.05 -4.02 -3.11
CA ASP A 164 -15.54 -2.68 -2.88
C ASP A 164 -15.27 -2.46 -1.39
N LEU A 165 -14.15 -1.81 -1.08
CA LEU A 165 -13.85 -1.35 0.28
C LEU A 165 -14.69 -0.10 0.60
N THR A 166 -15.45 -0.18 1.66
CA THR A 166 -16.25 0.97 2.12
C THR A 166 -15.33 2.06 2.68
N PHE A 167 -15.77 3.31 2.60
CA PHE A 167 -15.05 4.43 3.20
C PHE A 167 -14.81 4.20 4.71
N LYS A 168 -15.80 3.69 5.42
CA LYS A 168 -15.72 3.38 6.85
C LYS A 168 -14.63 2.35 7.16
N GLU A 169 -14.49 1.31 6.34
CA GLU A 169 -13.43 0.30 6.51
C GLU A 169 -12.05 0.94 6.35
N VAL A 170 -11.82 1.66 5.25
CA VAL A 170 -10.51 2.28 4.98
C VAL A 170 -10.11 3.25 6.09
N VAL A 171 -11.04 4.11 6.53
CA VAL A 171 -10.78 5.15 7.52
C VAL A 171 -10.63 4.61 8.94
N ASN A 172 -11.35 3.54 9.31
CA ASN A 172 -11.29 3.00 10.66
C ASN A 172 -10.19 1.95 10.87
N TYR A 173 -9.85 1.19 9.83
CA TYR A 173 -8.97 0.02 9.98
C TYR A 173 -7.55 0.24 9.44
N SER A 174 -7.24 1.44 8.93
CA SER A 174 -5.90 1.82 8.45
C SER A 174 -5.24 0.76 7.53
N ALA A 175 -3.96 0.44 7.75
CA ALA A 175 -3.22 -0.60 7.04
C ALA A 175 -3.84 -2.01 7.12
N ALA A 176 -4.91 -2.21 7.92
CA ALA A 176 -5.61 -3.48 8.02
C ALA A 176 -6.65 -3.72 6.91
N CYS A 177 -6.81 -2.83 5.92
CA CYS A 177 -7.74 -3.05 4.80
C CYS A 177 -7.13 -3.85 3.66
N PHE A 178 -5.84 -3.62 3.38
CA PHE A 178 -5.03 -4.28 2.37
C PHE A 178 -3.54 -4.03 2.65
N HIS A 179 -2.68 -4.89 2.15
CA HIS A 179 -1.23 -4.76 2.27
C HIS A 179 -0.65 -3.93 1.12
N THR A 180 0.46 -3.23 1.37
CA THR A 180 1.17 -2.39 0.38
C THR A 180 1.49 -3.16 -0.90
N SER A 181 1.97 -4.42 -0.80
CA SER A 181 2.28 -5.26 -1.95
C SER A 181 1.08 -5.65 -2.82
N SER A 182 -0.16 -5.38 -2.35
CA SER A 182 -1.39 -5.64 -3.10
C SER A 182 -1.85 -4.48 -3.97
N ILE A 183 -1.32 -3.29 -3.75
CA ILE A 183 -1.80 -2.06 -4.38
C ILE A 183 -1.48 -2.05 -5.88
N MET A 184 -2.50 -1.70 -6.68
CA MET A 184 -2.36 -1.09 -7.98
C MET A 184 -3.31 0.11 -8.02
N CYS A 185 -2.79 1.29 -8.35
CA CYS A 185 -3.58 2.53 -8.41
C CYS A 185 -3.26 3.35 -9.65
N ALA A 186 -4.15 4.27 -10.00
CA ALA A 186 -3.89 5.27 -11.02
C ALA A 186 -2.63 6.08 -10.68
N ARG A 187 -1.77 6.32 -11.67
CA ARG A 187 -0.47 6.99 -11.46
C ARG A 187 -0.62 8.37 -10.82
N GLU A 188 -1.60 9.15 -11.27
CA GLU A 188 -1.87 10.51 -10.76
C GLU A 188 -2.30 10.53 -9.29
N LEU A 189 -2.74 9.41 -8.73
CA LEU A 189 -3.16 9.27 -7.33
C LEU A 189 -2.10 8.59 -6.44
N PHE A 190 -0.92 8.26 -6.99
CA PHE A 190 0.12 7.61 -6.19
C PHE A 190 0.76 8.53 -5.16
N ILE A 191 0.93 9.81 -5.51
CA ILE A 191 1.52 10.81 -4.61
C ILE A 191 0.43 11.41 -3.73
N VAL A 192 0.57 11.18 -2.43
CA VAL A 192 -0.32 11.78 -1.42
C VAL A 192 0.11 13.24 -1.21
N PRO A 193 -0.82 14.22 -1.23
CA PRO A 193 -0.49 15.62 -0.96
C PRO A 193 0.11 15.81 0.43
N ASP A 194 1.04 16.77 0.57
CA ASP A 194 1.71 17.06 1.86
C ASP A 194 0.73 17.41 2.98
N THR A 195 -0.40 18.02 2.61
CA THR A 195 -1.50 18.31 3.53
C THR A 195 -2.15 17.07 4.14
N LEU A 196 -1.91 15.89 3.53
CA LEU A 196 -2.48 14.61 3.96
C LEU A 196 -1.41 13.54 4.26
N THR A 197 -0.16 13.91 4.46
CA THR A 197 0.92 12.97 4.80
C THR A 197 1.05 12.78 6.32
N ALA A 198 1.62 11.63 6.72
CA ALA A 198 2.05 11.32 8.08
C ALA A 198 3.57 11.06 8.10
N GLU A 199 4.22 11.29 9.24
CA GLU A 199 5.69 11.14 9.35
C GLU A 199 6.12 9.67 9.54
N GLY A 200 5.34 8.88 10.29
CA GLY A 200 5.73 7.53 10.72
C GLY A 200 5.13 6.38 9.89
N PHE A 201 4.17 6.65 9.00
CA PHE A 201 3.54 5.62 8.17
C PHE A 201 2.95 6.21 6.88
N GLY A 202 3.27 5.61 5.75
CA GLY A 202 2.80 6.05 4.43
C GLY A 202 1.54 5.34 3.92
N ASP A 203 1.26 4.13 4.43
CA ASP A 203 0.22 3.25 3.89
C ASP A 203 -1.18 3.76 4.18
N TYR A 204 -1.42 4.23 5.40
CA TYR A 204 -2.73 4.72 5.80
C TYR A 204 -3.12 6.04 5.09
N PRO A 205 -2.28 7.07 5.04
CA PRO A 205 -2.52 8.26 4.23
C PRO A 205 -2.85 7.92 2.78
N ARG A 206 -2.09 7.01 2.17
CA ARG A 206 -2.34 6.57 0.78
C ARG A 206 -3.68 5.86 0.64
N ALA A 207 -4.02 4.94 1.53
CA ALA A 207 -5.31 4.25 1.50
C ALA A 207 -6.48 5.24 1.60
N VAL A 208 -6.40 6.21 2.51
CA VAL A 208 -7.41 7.27 2.68
C VAL A 208 -7.48 8.14 1.44
N TYR A 209 -6.34 8.59 0.91
CA TYR A 209 -6.29 9.45 -0.27
C TYR A 209 -6.88 8.75 -1.51
N LEU A 210 -6.52 7.51 -1.77
CA LEU A 210 -7.10 6.71 -2.83
C LEU A 210 -8.61 6.60 -2.67
N ARG A 211 -9.11 6.32 -1.45
CA ARG A 211 -10.55 6.18 -1.21
C ARG A 211 -11.33 7.49 -1.30
N LEU A 212 -10.69 8.63 -1.07
CA LEU A 212 -11.28 9.96 -1.28
C LEU A 212 -11.43 10.30 -2.77
N ASN A 213 -10.55 9.77 -3.62
CA ASN A 213 -10.50 10.05 -5.05
C ASN A 213 -11.15 8.97 -5.92
N GLY A 214 -11.76 7.96 -5.32
CA GLY A 214 -12.44 6.90 -6.06
C GLY A 214 -12.78 5.70 -5.18
N LYS A 215 -13.35 4.68 -5.79
CA LYS A 215 -13.56 3.40 -5.15
C LYS A 215 -12.26 2.60 -5.12
N ILE A 216 -12.12 1.73 -4.12
CA ILE A 216 -11.05 0.74 -4.05
C ILE A 216 -11.70 -0.63 -4.16
N HIS A 217 -11.38 -1.39 -5.20
CA HIS A 217 -11.83 -2.76 -5.36
C HIS A 217 -10.87 -3.73 -4.70
N TYR A 218 -11.41 -4.72 -4.01
CA TYR A 218 -10.67 -5.78 -3.36
C TYR A 218 -10.95 -7.13 -4.03
N LEU A 219 -9.93 -7.76 -4.59
CA LEU A 219 -9.93 -9.12 -5.09
C LEU A 219 -9.61 -10.10 -3.94
N LYS A 220 -10.41 -11.16 -3.78
CA LYS A 220 -10.24 -12.15 -2.70
C LYS A 220 -8.98 -13.01 -2.85
N ASP A 221 -8.47 -13.13 -4.08
CA ASP A 221 -7.33 -13.99 -4.39
C ASP A 221 -6.08 -13.54 -3.65
N ILE A 222 -5.34 -14.51 -3.11
CA ILE A 222 -4.03 -14.26 -2.48
C ILE A 222 -3.00 -14.18 -3.59
N MET A 223 -2.53 -12.96 -3.89
CA MET A 223 -1.58 -12.73 -4.98
C MET A 223 -0.22 -12.20 -4.51
N SER A 224 -0.04 -11.96 -3.19
CA SER A 224 1.25 -11.61 -2.60
C SER A 224 1.48 -12.31 -1.27
N VAL A 225 2.75 -12.34 -0.85
CA VAL A 225 3.18 -12.85 0.45
C VAL A 225 3.95 -11.75 1.15
N TYR A 226 3.49 -11.39 2.35
CA TYR A 226 4.16 -10.50 3.27
C TYR A 226 4.97 -11.31 4.28
N ARG A 227 6.30 -11.12 4.27
CA ARG A 227 7.22 -11.76 5.22
C ARG A 227 7.33 -10.92 6.48
N MET A 228 6.74 -11.42 7.57
CA MET A 228 6.89 -10.79 8.88
C MET A 228 8.20 -11.20 9.54
N PHE A 229 8.82 -10.26 10.26
CA PHE A 229 10.02 -10.49 11.05
C PHE A 229 11.27 -10.83 10.23
N THR A 230 11.34 -10.35 8.99
CA THR A 230 12.60 -10.34 8.23
C THR A 230 13.63 -9.44 8.92
N ALA A 231 14.91 -9.71 8.74
CA ALA A 231 15.97 -8.90 9.34
C ALA A 231 15.87 -7.44 8.87
N GLY A 232 15.83 -6.49 9.80
CA GLY A 232 15.72 -5.07 9.48
C GLY A 232 14.33 -4.58 9.10
N SER A 233 13.31 -5.46 9.00
CA SER A 233 11.94 -5.05 8.66
C SER A 233 11.28 -4.19 9.74
N TRP A 234 10.21 -3.51 9.35
CA TRP A 234 9.39 -2.72 10.27
C TRP A 234 8.88 -3.58 11.44
N THR A 235 8.37 -4.78 11.16
CA THR A 235 7.88 -5.71 12.19
C THR A 235 8.97 -6.15 13.16
N SER A 236 10.20 -6.46 12.68
CA SER A 236 11.31 -6.84 13.56
C SER A 236 11.72 -5.69 14.48
N ARG A 237 11.81 -4.46 13.94
CA ARG A 237 12.19 -3.28 14.70
C ARG A 237 11.16 -2.90 15.75
N HIS A 238 9.87 -3.24 15.54
CA HIS A 238 8.78 -2.81 16.39
C HIS A 238 8.29 -3.88 17.38
N GLN A 239 8.61 -5.16 17.17
CA GLN A 239 8.19 -6.26 18.03
C GLN A 239 8.68 -6.12 19.50
N ASN A 240 9.90 -5.64 19.67
CA ASN A 240 10.52 -5.51 21.00
C ASN A 240 10.24 -4.17 21.69
N ASN A 241 9.45 -3.30 21.06
CA ASN A 241 9.25 -1.94 21.55
C ASN A 241 7.79 -1.63 21.89
N SER A 242 7.23 -2.46 22.80
CA SER A 242 5.90 -2.24 23.38
C SER A 242 5.88 -1.19 24.51
N SER A 243 6.97 -0.40 24.63
CA SER A 243 7.05 0.62 25.68
C SER A 243 5.91 1.64 25.56
N LYS A 244 5.50 2.18 26.70
CA LYS A 244 4.45 3.21 26.75
C LYS A 244 4.85 4.43 25.90
N GLU A 245 6.12 4.81 25.92
CA GLU A 245 6.69 5.92 25.16
C GLU A 245 6.51 5.71 23.67
N ARG A 246 6.79 4.50 23.16
CA ARG A 246 6.62 4.16 21.75
C ARG A 246 5.15 4.19 21.32
N ARG A 247 4.27 3.66 22.16
CA ARG A 247 2.81 3.71 21.90
C ARG A 247 2.31 5.15 21.84
N ILE A 248 2.77 6.01 22.72
CA ILE A 248 2.47 7.45 22.71
C ILE A 248 2.99 8.10 21.43
N TYR A 249 4.23 7.78 21.01
CA TYR A 249 4.82 8.34 19.79
C TYR A 249 3.98 7.97 18.56
N CYS A 250 3.69 6.68 18.35
CA CYS A 250 2.87 6.23 17.23
C CYS A 250 1.45 6.83 17.27
N GLN A 251 0.86 6.96 18.46
CA GLN A 251 -0.46 7.57 18.60
C GLN A 251 -0.44 9.07 18.34
N LYS A 252 0.63 9.80 18.69
CA LYS A 252 0.80 11.21 18.33
C LYS A 252 0.81 11.40 16.82
N ASP A 253 1.60 10.60 16.09
CA ASP A 253 1.68 10.69 14.63
C ASP A 253 0.32 10.39 13.98
N ARG A 254 -0.37 9.36 14.47
CA ARG A 254 -1.74 9.03 14.04
C ARG A 254 -2.73 10.17 14.34
N THR A 255 -2.63 10.80 15.50
CA THR A 255 -3.49 11.93 15.88
C THR A 255 -3.23 13.15 15.00
N ASN A 256 -1.97 13.43 14.69
CA ASN A 256 -1.59 14.51 13.78
C ASN A 256 -2.15 14.25 12.38
N PHE A 257 -2.02 13.01 11.87
CA PHE A 257 -2.60 12.64 10.58
C PHE A 257 -4.13 12.79 10.57
N SER A 258 -4.83 12.28 11.58
CA SER A 258 -6.30 12.33 11.60
C SER A 258 -6.83 13.78 11.68
N ALA A 259 -6.09 14.69 12.32
CA ALA A 259 -6.41 16.12 12.31
C ALA A 259 -6.19 16.75 10.91
N LYS A 260 -5.09 16.40 10.22
CA LYS A 260 -4.84 16.79 8.82
C LYS A 260 -5.94 16.23 7.90
N PHE A 261 -6.31 14.97 8.08
CA PHE A 261 -7.35 14.30 7.32
C PHE A 261 -8.71 14.99 7.49
N TYR A 262 -9.09 15.35 8.71
CA TYR A 262 -10.33 16.09 8.94
C TYR A 262 -10.31 17.45 8.23
N ARG A 263 -9.23 18.21 8.34
CA ARG A 263 -9.06 19.49 7.64
C ARG A 263 -9.14 19.30 6.13
N TYR A 264 -8.42 18.32 5.58
CA TYR A 264 -8.47 18.00 4.15
C TYR A 264 -9.89 17.73 3.67
N CYS A 265 -10.67 16.94 4.42
CA CYS A 265 -12.07 16.68 4.08
C CYS A 265 -12.94 17.94 4.14
N CYS A 266 -12.70 18.86 5.08
CA CYS A 266 -13.43 20.12 5.13
C CYS A 266 -13.14 21.01 3.93
N ASP A 267 -11.90 21.01 3.46
CA ASP A 267 -11.43 21.88 2.39
C ASP A 267 -11.74 21.33 0.97
N HIS A 268 -11.80 19.99 0.81
CA HIS A 268 -11.82 19.35 -0.52
C HIS A 268 -13.00 18.40 -0.74
N CYS A 269 -13.70 17.96 0.31
CA CYS A 269 -14.78 16.98 0.17
C CYS A 269 -16.15 17.64 0.35
N ALA A 270 -16.95 17.68 -0.71
CA ALA A 270 -18.30 18.23 -0.65
C ALA A 270 -19.30 17.35 0.14
N ALA A 271 -19.04 16.04 0.23
CA ALA A 271 -19.94 15.09 0.87
C ALA A 271 -19.83 15.15 2.41
N PRO A 272 -20.92 15.49 3.14
CA PRO A 272 -20.90 15.66 4.60
C PRO A 272 -20.50 14.39 5.37
N GLU A 273 -20.76 13.21 4.80
CA GLU A 273 -20.40 11.93 5.42
C GLU A 273 -18.87 11.75 5.54
N TYR A 274 -18.08 12.26 4.60
CA TYR A 274 -16.62 12.20 4.66
C TYR A 274 -16.07 13.11 5.75
N GLN A 275 -16.60 14.34 5.85
CA GLN A 275 -16.23 15.27 6.91
C GLN A 275 -16.60 14.72 8.30
N LYS A 276 -17.81 14.14 8.42
CA LYS A 276 -18.25 13.50 9.67
C LYS A 276 -17.34 12.34 10.07
N ALA A 277 -17.04 11.42 9.13
CA ALA A 277 -16.19 10.27 9.41
C ALA A 277 -14.76 10.70 9.78
N ALA A 278 -14.19 11.67 9.08
CA ALA A 278 -12.87 12.21 9.38
C ALA A 278 -12.80 12.87 10.77
N ARG A 279 -13.82 13.65 11.13
CA ARG A 279 -13.96 14.25 12.47
C ARG A 279 -14.05 13.18 13.56
N ASP A 280 -14.85 12.12 13.33
CA ASP A 280 -14.99 11.03 14.28
C ASP A 280 -13.67 10.30 14.52
N VAL A 281 -12.86 10.11 13.48
CA VAL A 281 -11.53 9.51 13.57
C VAL A 281 -10.58 10.43 14.33
N ALA A 282 -10.56 11.72 14.02
CA ALA A 282 -9.72 12.70 14.72
C ALA A 282 -10.04 12.74 16.23
N ASN A 283 -11.33 12.76 16.57
CA ASN A 283 -11.79 12.74 17.96
C ASN A 283 -11.37 11.46 18.70
N ARG A 284 -11.53 10.29 18.04
CA ARG A 284 -11.12 9.00 18.60
C ARG A 284 -9.61 8.96 18.86
N ASP A 285 -8.80 9.35 17.88
CA ASP A 285 -7.34 9.28 17.97
C ASP A 285 -6.81 10.26 19.02
N GLN A 286 -7.41 11.46 19.15
CA GLN A 286 -7.12 12.40 20.20
C GLN A 286 -7.45 11.85 21.60
N LEU A 287 -8.58 11.17 21.74
CA LEU A 287 -8.97 10.55 22.99
C LEU A 287 -8.04 9.40 23.36
N GLN A 288 -7.66 8.54 22.42
CA GLN A 288 -6.70 7.46 22.65
C GLN A 288 -5.33 8.02 23.08
N LEU A 289 -4.86 9.11 22.47
CA LEU A 289 -3.63 9.77 22.89
C LEU A 289 -3.71 10.26 24.34
N ALA A 290 -4.80 10.91 24.70
CA ALA A 290 -5.01 11.40 26.08
C ALA A 290 -5.02 10.26 27.10
N ILE A 291 -5.67 9.13 26.79
CA ILE A 291 -5.68 7.92 27.65
C ILE A 291 -4.27 7.35 27.82
N LEU A 292 -3.49 7.26 26.75
CA LEU A 292 -2.12 6.75 26.81
C LEU A 292 -1.20 7.64 27.68
N GLN A 293 -1.39 8.97 27.64
CA GLN A 293 -0.59 9.94 28.36
C GLN A 293 -1.01 10.05 29.84
N GLN A 294 -2.31 10.16 30.11
CA GLN A 294 -2.86 10.54 31.41
C GLN A 294 -3.61 9.39 32.13
N GLY A 295 -3.85 8.28 31.43
CA GLY A 295 -4.66 7.18 31.91
C GLY A 295 -6.18 7.43 31.76
N GLY A 296 -6.98 6.42 32.06
CA GLY A 296 -8.44 6.45 31.86
C GLY A 296 -9.20 7.54 32.65
N ARG A 297 -8.58 8.13 33.66
CA ARG A 297 -9.19 9.23 34.45
C ARG A 297 -9.45 10.49 33.62
N CYS A 298 -8.73 10.68 32.50
CA CYS A 298 -8.96 11.80 31.59
C CYS A 298 -10.34 11.79 30.95
N LEU A 299 -11.02 10.64 30.92
CA LEU A 299 -12.37 10.49 30.38
C LEU A 299 -13.44 11.15 31.24
N LEU A 300 -13.14 11.43 32.50
CA LEU A 300 -14.10 11.97 33.50
C LEU A 300 -14.16 13.50 33.52
N HIS A 301 -13.20 14.19 32.86
CA HIS A 301 -13.08 15.64 32.95
C HIS A 301 -12.62 16.27 31.63
N GLY A 302 -12.99 17.55 31.46
CA GLY A 302 -12.50 18.42 30.40
C GLY A 302 -12.95 18.05 28.97
N PRO A 303 -12.20 18.48 27.94
CA PRO A 303 -12.57 18.26 26.53
C PRO A 303 -12.72 16.78 26.15
N GLN A 304 -11.97 15.87 26.79
CA GLN A 304 -12.01 14.44 26.51
C GLN A 304 -13.35 13.81 26.85
N LEU A 305 -14.03 14.28 27.90
CA LEU A 305 -15.38 13.84 28.24
C LEU A 305 -16.38 14.18 27.11
N GLY A 306 -16.30 15.39 26.56
CA GLY A 306 -17.14 15.80 25.44
C GLY A 306 -16.91 14.94 24.19
N ILE A 307 -15.63 14.65 23.88
CA ILE A 307 -15.26 13.76 22.77
C ILE A 307 -15.81 12.34 23.01
N PHE A 308 -15.57 11.78 24.21
CA PHE A 308 -16.05 10.44 24.57
C PHE A 308 -17.58 10.32 24.50
N MET A 309 -18.30 11.30 25.03
CA MET A 309 -19.77 11.29 25.00
C MET A 309 -20.33 11.42 23.59
N GLY A 310 -19.62 12.12 22.69
CA GLY A 310 -20.01 12.27 21.29
C GLY A 310 -19.72 11.05 20.40
N LEU A 311 -18.96 10.06 20.88
CA LEU A 311 -18.71 8.83 20.13
C LEU A 311 -19.93 7.90 20.15
N SER A 312 -20.11 7.14 19.05
CA SER A 312 -21.10 6.05 19.02
C SER A 312 -20.71 4.94 20.00
N LEU A 313 -21.69 4.12 20.42
CA LEU A 313 -21.45 3.02 21.36
C LEU A 313 -20.36 2.04 20.86
N GLU A 314 -20.37 1.68 19.57
CA GLU A 314 -19.34 0.85 18.96
C GLU A 314 -17.93 1.43 19.13
N LYS A 315 -17.79 2.75 18.96
CA LYS A 315 -16.51 3.45 19.09
C LYS A 315 -16.04 3.59 20.55
N LYS A 316 -16.97 3.64 21.50
CA LYS A 316 -16.67 3.69 22.95
C LYS A 316 -16.08 2.38 23.46
N ILE A 317 -16.47 1.24 22.89
CA ILE A 317 -15.96 -0.09 23.27
C ILE A 317 -14.48 -0.28 22.86
N HIS A 318 -14.03 0.44 21.82
CA HIS A 318 -12.66 0.32 21.28
C HIS A 318 -11.70 1.41 21.77
N VAL A 319 -12.13 2.29 22.64
CA VAL A 319 -11.33 3.32 23.34
C VAL A 319 -10.91 2.85 24.72
#